data_79d3e2751b535691c2aa8c67db971738
#
_entry.id   79d3e2751b535691c2aa8c67db971738
#
_cell.length_a   1.000
_cell.length_b   1.000
_cell.length_c   1.000
_cell.angle_alpha   90.00
_cell.angle_beta   90.00
_cell.angle_gamma   90.00
#
_symmetry.space_group_name_H-M   'P 1'
#
loop_
_entity.id
_entity.type
_entity.pdbx_description
1 polymer ?
#
loop_
_entity_poly.entity_id
_entity_poly.type
_entity_poly.pdbx_seq_one_letter_code
_entity_poly.pdbx_strand_id
1 'polypeptide(L)'
;MSDIEIRLEPHDEFNHKPDEASNYNESMYFNVFDHSKKMGGWFRLGNRPNEGYAEMTCCIYLPDGRIGFMFGRPEISTNEVFDAGGMKFEVLEPFKTLRVRYSGKILLLENPKDMLNPGKAFKENPRVNCNADIEITGISPMFGGQAVRKDGQPLNQDPEKSFSKAHYEQHTAGKGTINIAGDKWTVDGLGLRDKSWGPRYWQAIEWYRWLTININNEIGFMFSIVHQSENSERRGGIVLKDGRYETIKDCKIETEYDEDNFQKTFTAWAKTDDDEYEVKGQVLSLIPLRNRRTTPDGESLVTRITEGMTEYTYEGIVGYGMSEYLDQVIDGKPIGP
;
A
#
# COMPACT_ATOMS: atom_id res chain seq x y z
N MET A 1 9.00 -19.88 24.53
CA MET A 1 8.30 -19.97 23.23
C MET A 1 7.14 -19.01 23.31
N SER A 2 6.90 -18.16 22.33
CA SER A 2 5.77 -17.21 22.38
C SER A 2 4.45 -17.99 22.37
N ASP A 3 3.49 -17.57 23.19
CA ASP A 3 2.13 -18.13 23.21
C ASP A 3 1.29 -17.62 22.02
N ILE A 4 1.94 -16.98 21.05
CA ILE A 4 1.33 -16.36 19.88
C ILE A 4 1.72 -17.15 18.62
N GLU A 5 0.74 -17.38 17.75
CA GLU A 5 0.91 -17.86 16.37
C GLU A 5 0.25 -16.92 15.36
N ILE A 6 0.70 -16.98 14.13
CA ILE A 6 0.06 -16.28 13.01
C ILE A 6 -0.84 -17.28 12.30
N ARG A 7 -2.10 -16.93 12.13
CA ARG A 7 -3.11 -17.73 11.43
C ARG A 7 -3.59 -17.00 10.18
N LEU A 8 -3.67 -17.72 9.08
CA LEU A 8 -4.24 -17.27 7.83
C LEU A 8 -4.86 -18.46 7.09
N GLU A 9 -6.14 -18.33 6.75
CA GLU A 9 -6.91 -19.39 6.11
C GLU A 9 -7.54 -18.86 4.80
N PRO A 10 -7.89 -19.72 3.82
CA PRO A 10 -8.48 -19.26 2.56
C PRO A 10 -9.74 -18.41 2.69
N HIS A 11 -10.52 -18.56 3.76
CA HIS A 11 -11.70 -17.73 4.01
C HIS A 11 -11.35 -16.28 4.40
N ASP A 12 -10.12 -16.03 4.89
CA ASP A 12 -9.65 -14.67 5.21
C ASP A 12 -9.42 -13.81 3.96
N GLU A 13 -9.48 -14.42 2.76
CA GLU A 13 -9.47 -13.66 1.50
C GLU A 13 -10.79 -12.89 1.29
N PHE A 14 -11.88 -13.36 1.85
CA PHE A 14 -13.18 -12.70 1.78
C PHE A 14 -13.36 -11.70 2.92
N ASN A 15 -14.42 -10.89 2.83
CA ASN A 15 -14.72 -9.88 3.84
C ASN A 15 -15.20 -10.51 5.14
N HIS A 16 -14.73 -9.97 6.25
CA HIS A 16 -15.09 -10.42 7.60
C HIS A 16 -16.35 -9.71 8.11
N LYS A 17 -17.02 -10.32 9.08
CA LYS A 17 -18.03 -9.62 9.84
C LYS A 17 -17.32 -8.54 10.70
N PRO A 18 -17.72 -7.26 10.59
CA PRO A 18 -17.16 -6.19 11.40
C PRO A 18 -17.34 -6.48 12.89
N ASP A 19 -16.34 -6.12 13.68
CA ASP A 19 -16.47 -6.02 15.13
C ASP A 19 -17.13 -4.70 15.54
N GLU A 20 -17.27 -4.46 16.86
CA GLU A 20 -17.97 -3.29 17.40
C GLU A 20 -17.13 -1.99 17.38
N ALA A 21 -15.87 -2.05 16.99
CA ALA A 21 -15.01 -0.87 16.94
C ALA A 21 -15.55 0.14 15.91
N SER A 22 -15.81 1.37 16.35
CA SER A 22 -16.34 2.42 15.46
C SER A 22 -15.45 2.67 14.26
N ASN A 23 -14.13 2.53 14.42
CA ASN A 23 -13.09 2.68 13.40
C ASN A 23 -12.70 1.37 12.72
N TYR A 24 -13.56 0.35 12.75
CA TYR A 24 -13.32 -0.89 11.99
C TYR A 24 -13.04 -0.58 10.52
N ASN A 25 -11.98 -1.17 10.02
CA ASN A 25 -11.60 -1.06 8.61
C ASN A 25 -11.26 -2.44 8.06
N GLU A 26 -11.73 -2.74 6.87
CA GLU A 26 -11.22 -3.87 6.11
C GLU A 26 -10.79 -3.38 4.75
N SER A 27 -9.53 -3.59 4.39
CA SER A 27 -8.96 -3.06 3.16
C SER A 27 -8.20 -4.10 2.38
N MET A 28 -8.27 -3.97 1.05
CA MET A 28 -7.34 -4.57 0.10
C MET A 28 -6.60 -3.47 -0.65
N TYR A 29 -5.34 -3.75 -0.93
CA TYR A 29 -4.44 -2.94 -1.74
C TYR A 29 -3.76 -3.81 -2.78
N PHE A 30 -3.58 -3.28 -3.96
CA PHE A 30 -2.85 -3.90 -5.06
C PHE A 30 -1.98 -2.87 -5.72
N ASN A 31 -0.73 -3.18 -5.97
CA ASN A 31 0.05 -2.44 -6.95
C ASN A 31 0.48 -3.36 -8.09
N VAL A 32 0.76 -2.78 -9.25
CA VAL A 32 1.30 -3.47 -10.42
C VAL A 32 2.10 -2.50 -11.26
N PHE A 33 3.30 -2.89 -11.67
CA PHE A 33 4.20 -2.07 -12.48
C PHE A 33 4.69 -2.88 -13.68
N ASP A 34 4.42 -2.37 -14.88
CA ASP A 34 4.92 -2.91 -16.15
C ASP A 34 6.32 -2.36 -16.40
N HIS A 35 7.32 -3.21 -16.21
CA HIS A 35 8.73 -2.83 -16.32
C HIS A 35 9.10 -2.34 -17.74
N SER A 36 8.49 -2.94 -18.76
CA SER A 36 8.78 -2.61 -20.16
C SER A 36 8.25 -1.24 -20.56
N LYS A 37 7.17 -0.78 -19.91
CA LYS A 37 6.50 0.48 -20.23
C LYS A 37 6.82 1.59 -19.23
N LYS A 38 7.50 1.26 -18.13
CA LYS A 38 7.76 2.21 -17.03
C LYS A 38 6.47 2.87 -16.55
N MET A 39 5.43 2.09 -16.38
CA MET A 39 4.13 2.51 -15.92
C MET A 39 3.53 1.53 -14.95
N GLY A 40 2.56 1.96 -14.20
CA GLY A 40 1.87 1.09 -13.27
C GLY A 40 0.89 1.87 -12.42
N GLY A 41 0.45 1.27 -11.33
CA GLY A 41 -0.46 1.95 -10.44
C GLY A 41 -0.75 1.14 -9.21
N TRP A 42 -1.54 1.75 -8.33
CA TRP A 42 -2.05 1.09 -7.16
C TRP A 42 -3.53 1.41 -6.95
N PHE A 43 -4.21 0.46 -6.36
CA PHE A 43 -5.66 0.45 -6.17
C PHE A 43 -5.95 0.01 -4.74
N ARG A 44 -6.74 0.79 -4.01
CA ARG A 44 -7.11 0.48 -2.64
C ARG A 44 -8.59 0.71 -2.40
N LEU A 45 -9.23 -0.25 -1.74
CA LEU A 45 -10.51 -0.08 -1.07
C LEU A 45 -10.35 -0.43 0.40
N GLY A 46 -10.79 0.46 1.27
CA GLY A 46 -10.88 0.26 2.70
C GLY A 46 -12.32 0.48 3.16
N ASN A 47 -13.05 -0.59 3.36
CA ASN A 47 -14.42 -0.54 3.87
C ASN A 47 -14.41 -0.15 5.36
N ARG A 48 -15.17 0.87 5.71
CA ARG A 48 -15.41 1.36 7.07
C ARG A 48 -16.91 1.26 7.39
N PRO A 49 -17.44 0.04 7.50
CA PRO A 49 -18.89 -0.19 7.55
C PRO A 49 -19.53 0.45 8.77
N ASN A 50 -18.85 0.53 9.92
CA ASN A 50 -19.36 1.14 11.13
C ASN A 50 -19.39 2.68 11.05
N GLU A 51 -18.68 3.26 10.08
CA GLU A 51 -18.72 4.69 9.75
C GLU A 51 -19.57 4.98 8.48
N GLY A 52 -20.05 3.93 7.79
CA GLY A 52 -20.97 4.04 6.65
C GLY A 52 -20.30 4.42 5.32
N TYR A 53 -19.00 4.33 5.17
CA TYR A 53 -18.29 4.66 3.92
C TYR A 53 -17.12 3.72 3.65
N ALA A 54 -16.65 3.73 2.39
CA ALA A 54 -15.36 3.15 2.01
C ALA A 54 -14.37 4.24 1.63
N GLU A 55 -13.09 4.01 1.87
CA GLU A 55 -12.00 4.81 1.33
C GLU A 55 -11.53 4.18 0.03
N MET A 56 -11.82 4.81 -1.11
CA MET A 56 -11.44 4.34 -2.44
C MET A 56 -10.31 5.20 -2.98
N THR A 57 -9.23 4.56 -3.42
CA THR A 57 -8.12 5.23 -4.10
C THR A 57 -7.71 4.48 -5.35
N CYS A 58 -7.52 5.23 -6.44
CA CYS A 58 -6.95 4.79 -7.69
C CYS A 58 -5.81 5.74 -8.04
N CYS A 59 -4.61 5.23 -8.23
CA CYS A 59 -3.44 6.00 -8.64
C CYS A 59 -2.71 5.27 -9.76
N ILE A 60 -2.47 5.95 -10.89
CA ILE A 60 -1.84 5.38 -12.07
C ILE A 60 -0.71 6.30 -12.51
N TYR A 61 0.49 5.77 -12.54
CA TYR A 61 1.71 6.44 -13.02
C TYR A 61 1.85 6.18 -14.51
N LEU A 62 1.89 7.25 -15.29
CA LEU A 62 2.01 7.20 -16.74
C LEU A 62 3.49 7.28 -17.17
N PRO A 63 3.84 6.74 -18.36
CA PRO A 63 5.23 6.74 -18.84
C PRO A 63 5.83 8.12 -19.04
N ASP A 64 4.99 9.15 -19.23
CA ASP A 64 5.37 10.55 -19.42
C ASP A 64 5.53 11.35 -18.12
N GLY A 65 5.36 10.69 -16.96
CA GLY A 65 5.50 11.30 -15.64
C GLY A 65 4.21 11.87 -15.05
N ARG A 66 3.13 11.95 -15.82
CA ARG A 66 1.81 12.34 -15.31
C ARG A 66 1.25 11.26 -14.40
N ILE A 67 0.36 11.66 -13.50
CA ILE A 67 -0.36 10.73 -12.63
C ILE A 67 -1.87 10.88 -12.81
N GLY A 68 -2.54 9.75 -13.05
CA GLY A 68 -3.98 9.66 -12.92
C GLY A 68 -4.34 9.35 -11.46
N PHE A 69 -5.13 10.20 -10.81
CA PHE A 69 -5.44 10.03 -9.39
C PHE A 69 -6.90 10.26 -9.07
N MET A 70 -7.45 9.41 -8.21
CA MET A 70 -8.76 9.61 -7.59
C MET A 70 -8.76 9.07 -6.16
N PHE A 71 -9.30 9.89 -5.28
CA PHE A 71 -9.67 9.49 -3.92
C PHE A 71 -11.14 9.86 -3.69
N GLY A 72 -11.88 8.98 -3.03
CA GLY A 72 -13.28 9.21 -2.67
C GLY A 72 -13.69 8.45 -1.43
N ARG A 73 -14.79 8.91 -0.82
CA ARG A 73 -15.44 8.22 0.31
C ARG A 73 -16.88 7.87 -0.07
N PRO A 74 -17.09 6.90 -0.98
CA PRO A 74 -18.42 6.42 -1.32
C PRO A 74 -19.11 5.80 -0.11
N GLU A 75 -20.43 6.03 0.00
CA GLU A 75 -21.25 5.40 1.04
C GLU A 75 -21.33 3.89 0.80
N ILE A 76 -21.27 3.12 1.88
CA ILE A 76 -21.52 1.69 1.91
C ILE A 76 -22.44 1.35 3.09
N SER A 77 -23.25 0.31 2.94
CA SER A 77 -24.15 -0.17 3.99
C SER A 77 -23.75 -1.51 4.58
N THR A 78 -22.83 -2.22 3.93
CA THR A 78 -22.36 -3.56 4.35
C THR A 78 -20.87 -3.68 4.12
N ASN A 79 -20.26 -4.74 4.70
CA ASN A 79 -18.88 -5.14 4.46
C ASN A 79 -18.78 -6.44 3.63
N GLU A 80 -19.83 -6.82 2.90
CA GLU A 80 -19.85 -8.13 2.23
C GLU A 80 -18.93 -8.21 1.01
N VAL A 81 -18.65 -7.07 0.38
CA VAL A 81 -17.84 -7.01 -0.85
C VAL A 81 -16.95 -5.76 -0.88
N PHE A 82 -15.90 -5.83 -1.67
CA PHE A 82 -15.12 -4.66 -2.08
C PHE A 82 -15.66 -4.13 -3.42
N ASP A 83 -16.72 -3.33 -3.37
CA ASP A 83 -17.33 -2.72 -4.56
C ASP A 83 -17.89 -1.33 -4.16
N ALA A 84 -17.10 -0.28 -4.41
CA ALA A 84 -17.48 1.08 -4.03
C ALA A 84 -16.75 2.13 -4.88
N GLY A 85 -17.46 3.21 -5.25
CA GLY A 85 -16.89 4.35 -5.95
C GLY A 85 -16.33 4.04 -7.33
N GLY A 86 -16.82 2.99 -8.01
CA GLY A 86 -16.33 2.53 -9.30
C GLY A 86 -15.14 1.57 -9.22
N MET A 87 -14.60 1.33 -8.02
CA MET A 87 -13.58 0.32 -7.74
C MET A 87 -14.24 -0.98 -7.30
N LYS A 88 -13.75 -2.10 -7.83
CA LYS A 88 -14.21 -3.44 -7.46
C LYS A 88 -13.05 -4.41 -7.39
N PHE A 89 -12.98 -5.19 -6.31
CA PHE A 89 -12.07 -6.32 -6.17
C PHE A 89 -12.86 -7.60 -6.08
N GLU A 90 -12.43 -8.61 -6.82
CA GLU A 90 -13.08 -9.92 -6.86
C GLU A 90 -12.04 -11.00 -6.54
N VAL A 91 -12.38 -11.89 -5.63
CA VAL A 91 -11.61 -13.11 -5.35
C VAL A 91 -12.12 -14.19 -6.29
N LEU A 92 -11.30 -14.57 -7.26
CA LEU A 92 -11.62 -15.64 -8.22
C LEU A 92 -11.19 -17.00 -7.65
N GLU A 93 -10.00 -17.06 -7.07
CA GLU A 93 -9.49 -18.21 -6.31
C GLU A 93 -8.66 -17.67 -5.12
N PRO A 94 -9.03 -17.99 -3.86
CA PRO A 94 -8.34 -17.48 -2.68
C PRO A 94 -6.83 -17.73 -2.75
N PHE A 95 -6.05 -16.68 -2.44
CA PHE A 95 -4.58 -16.66 -2.43
C PHE A 95 -3.89 -16.86 -3.78
N LYS A 96 -4.66 -17.09 -4.86
CA LYS A 96 -4.11 -17.38 -6.18
C LYS A 96 -4.49 -16.34 -7.23
N THR A 97 -5.80 -16.08 -7.39
CA THR A 97 -6.25 -15.21 -8.48
C THR A 97 -7.33 -14.25 -8.00
N LEU A 98 -7.06 -12.97 -8.21
CA LEU A 98 -7.98 -11.88 -7.92
C LEU A 98 -8.16 -11.01 -9.16
N ARG A 99 -9.14 -10.14 -9.14
CA ARG A 99 -9.37 -9.18 -10.21
C ARG A 99 -9.62 -7.80 -9.64
N VAL A 100 -8.90 -6.83 -10.17
CA VAL A 100 -9.02 -5.41 -9.85
C VAL A 100 -9.70 -4.72 -11.02
N ARG A 101 -10.80 -4.01 -10.75
CA ARG A 101 -11.48 -3.18 -11.74
C ARG A 101 -11.72 -1.78 -11.19
N TYR A 102 -11.50 -0.80 -12.04
CA TYR A 102 -11.91 0.58 -11.80
C TYR A 102 -12.61 1.12 -13.04
N SER A 103 -13.74 1.79 -12.84
CA SER A 103 -14.45 2.51 -13.89
C SER A 103 -14.99 3.82 -13.33
N GLY A 104 -14.42 4.92 -13.77
CA GLY A 104 -14.77 6.23 -13.21
C GLY A 104 -14.00 7.38 -13.86
N LYS A 105 -14.01 8.51 -13.17
CA LYS A 105 -13.17 9.67 -13.53
C LYS A 105 -12.00 9.78 -12.58
N ILE A 106 -10.84 10.16 -13.12
CA ILE A 106 -9.64 10.48 -12.35
C ILE A 106 -9.18 11.90 -12.68
N LEU A 107 -8.46 12.53 -11.76
CA LEU A 107 -7.66 13.71 -12.09
C LEU A 107 -6.47 13.27 -12.93
N LEU A 108 -6.15 14.02 -13.96
CA LEU A 108 -4.91 13.86 -14.70
C LEU A 108 -3.96 14.99 -14.27
N LEU A 109 -3.00 14.63 -13.42
CA LEU A 109 -2.04 15.56 -12.82
C LEU A 109 -0.80 15.66 -13.71
N GLU A 110 -0.61 16.83 -14.35
CA GLU A 110 0.66 17.16 -15.03
C GLU A 110 1.79 17.34 -14.02
N ASN A 111 1.46 17.90 -12.84
CA ASN A 111 2.36 18.01 -11.71
C ASN A 111 1.77 17.27 -10.49
N PRO A 112 2.27 16.08 -10.13
CA PRO A 112 1.78 15.33 -8.99
C PRO A 112 1.84 16.08 -7.65
N LYS A 113 2.78 17.02 -7.50
CA LYS A 113 2.91 17.89 -6.31
C LYS A 113 1.73 18.84 -6.11
N ASP A 114 0.84 19.01 -7.09
CA ASP A 114 -0.42 19.75 -6.91
C ASP A 114 -1.26 19.15 -5.77
N MET A 115 -1.09 17.85 -5.49
CA MET A 115 -1.75 17.17 -4.39
C MET A 115 -1.29 17.59 -2.99
N LEU A 116 -0.26 18.44 -2.86
CA LEU A 116 0.03 19.17 -1.61
C LEU A 116 -1.16 20.04 -1.19
N ASN A 117 -1.95 20.52 -2.17
CA ASN A 117 -3.22 21.19 -1.93
C ASN A 117 -4.37 20.46 -2.65
N PRO A 118 -4.93 19.36 -2.08
CA PRO A 118 -5.95 18.57 -2.73
C PRO A 118 -7.17 19.38 -3.16
N GLY A 119 -7.62 20.34 -2.35
CA GLY A 119 -8.77 21.20 -2.69
C GLY A 119 -8.55 21.99 -3.98
N LYS A 120 -7.34 22.49 -4.19
CA LYS A 120 -6.94 23.17 -5.43
C LYS A 120 -6.76 22.18 -6.56
N ALA A 121 -6.04 21.08 -6.32
CA ALA A 121 -5.80 20.06 -7.33
C ALA A 121 -7.10 19.51 -7.93
N PHE A 122 -8.08 19.15 -7.09
CA PHE A 122 -9.38 18.64 -7.53
C PHE A 122 -10.23 19.68 -8.29
N LYS A 123 -9.96 20.97 -8.12
CA LYS A 123 -10.67 22.05 -8.81
C LYS A 123 -10.04 22.41 -10.15
N GLU A 124 -8.70 22.41 -10.23
CA GLU A 124 -7.96 23.01 -11.35
C GLU A 124 -7.46 21.96 -12.36
N ASN A 125 -7.21 20.73 -11.95
CA ASN A 125 -6.75 19.67 -12.86
C ASN A 125 -7.90 19.03 -13.64
N PRO A 126 -7.67 18.61 -14.90
CA PRO A 126 -8.70 17.97 -15.71
C PRO A 126 -9.13 16.62 -15.12
N ARG A 127 -10.44 16.36 -15.26
CA ARG A 127 -11.04 15.06 -14.91
C ARG A 127 -11.32 14.29 -16.19
N VAL A 128 -10.67 13.15 -16.32
CA VAL A 128 -10.76 12.28 -17.51
C VAL A 128 -11.36 10.94 -17.14
N ASN A 129 -11.95 10.26 -18.11
CA ASN A 129 -12.44 8.89 -17.91
C ASN A 129 -11.26 7.93 -17.76
N CYS A 130 -11.41 7.00 -16.83
CA CYS A 130 -10.46 5.93 -16.58
C CYS A 130 -11.20 4.59 -16.44
N ASN A 131 -10.67 3.56 -17.09
CA ASN A 131 -11.08 2.18 -16.89
C ASN A 131 -9.81 1.34 -16.72
N ALA A 132 -9.76 0.57 -15.65
CA ALA A 132 -8.74 -0.44 -15.41
C ALA A 132 -9.43 -1.80 -15.22
N ASP A 133 -8.84 -2.84 -15.79
CA ASP A 133 -9.29 -4.22 -15.61
C ASP A 133 -8.05 -5.11 -15.63
N ILE A 134 -7.66 -5.60 -14.45
CA ILE A 134 -6.38 -6.28 -14.23
C ILE A 134 -6.66 -7.56 -13.44
N GLU A 135 -6.26 -8.69 -13.98
CA GLU A 135 -6.17 -9.95 -13.26
C GLU A 135 -4.85 -10.03 -12.51
N ILE A 136 -4.92 -10.35 -11.24
CA ILE A 136 -3.80 -10.44 -10.33
C ILE A 136 -3.60 -11.90 -9.94
N THR A 137 -2.40 -12.42 -10.18
CA THR A 137 -2.02 -13.80 -9.82
C THR A 137 -0.93 -13.77 -8.75
N GLY A 138 -1.11 -14.51 -7.66
CA GLY A 138 -0.06 -14.70 -6.65
C GLY A 138 1.11 -15.50 -7.23
N ILE A 139 2.34 -15.00 -7.06
CA ILE A 139 3.58 -15.65 -7.52
C ILE A 139 4.43 -16.16 -6.37
N SER A 140 3.94 -16.02 -5.15
CA SER A 140 4.64 -16.38 -3.91
C SER A 140 3.68 -16.98 -2.90
N PRO A 141 4.16 -17.57 -1.79
CA PRO A 141 3.36 -17.82 -0.61
C PRO A 141 2.74 -16.54 -0.04
N MET A 142 1.83 -16.69 0.91
CA MET A 142 1.33 -15.59 1.73
C MET A 142 2.31 -15.28 2.85
N PHE A 143 2.39 -14.01 3.24
CA PHE A 143 3.18 -13.56 4.39
C PHE A 143 2.28 -12.75 5.34
N GLY A 144 2.26 -13.13 6.62
CA GLY A 144 1.43 -12.49 7.63
C GLY A 144 0.14 -13.23 7.90
N GLY A 145 -0.84 -12.54 8.50
CA GLY A 145 -2.12 -13.07 8.95
C GLY A 145 -2.57 -12.43 10.26
N GLN A 146 -3.46 -13.10 10.96
CA GLN A 146 -3.94 -12.69 12.28
C GLN A 146 -3.06 -13.28 13.37
N ALA A 147 -2.51 -12.43 14.23
CA ALA A 147 -1.88 -12.90 15.45
C ALA A 147 -2.96 -13.40 16.43
N VAL A 148 -2.85 -14.65 16.88
CA VAL A 148 -3.74 -15.26 17.84
C VAL A 148 -2.92 -15.97 18.92
N ARG A 149 -3.54 -16.21 20.09
CA ARG A 149 -2.94 -17.11 21.08
C ARG A 149 -2.99 -18.54 20.58
N LYS A 150 -2.08 -19.39 21.02
CA LYS A 150 -2.07 -20.83 20.68
C LYS A 150 -3.33 -21.56 21.12
N ASP A 151 -4.04 -21.03 22.12
CA ASP A 151 -5.36 -21.52 22.53
C ASP A 151 -6.50 -21.04 21.60
N GLY A 152 -6.16 -20.31 20.52
CA GLY A 152 -7.09 -19.78 19.51
C GLY A 152 -7.82 -18.50 19.92
N GLN A 153 -7.53 -17.95 21.09
CA GLN A 153 -8.15 -16.69 21.51
C GLN A 153 -7.52 -15.49 20.78
N PRO A 154 -8.32 -14.50 20.36
CA PRO A 154 -7.78 -13.27 19.78
C PRO A 154 -6.98 -12.49 20.82
N LEU A 155 -5.98 -11.75 20.35
CA LEU A 155 -5.30 -10.77 21.18
C LEU A 155 -6.22 -9.57 21.39
N ASN A 156 -6.34 -9.13 22.63
CA ASN A 156 -7.03 -7.87 22.93
C ASN A 156 -6.20 -6.71 22.37
N GLN A 157 -6.84 -5.89 21.56
CA GLN A 157 -6.25 -4.69 20.98
C GLN A 157 -7.09 -3.48 21.38
N ASP A 158 -6.41 -2.39 21.74
CA ASP A 158 -7.05 -1.10 21.96
C ASP A 158 -7.38 -0.48 20.58
N PRO A 159 -8.65 -0.26 20.22
CA PRO A 159 -9.02 0.28 18.92
C PRO A 159 -8.41 1.66 18.62
N GLU A 160 -8.13 2.46 19.65
CA GLU A 160 -7.55 3.81 19.50
C GLU A 160 -6.02 3.79 19.32
N LYS A 161 -5.39 2.63 19.52
CA LYS A 161 -3.95 2.42 19.38
C LYS A 161 -3.60 1.38 18.32
N SER A 162 -4.60 0.82 17.66
CA SER A 162 -4.41 -0.26 16.70
C SER A 162 -4.40 0.26 15.28
N PHE A 163 -3.50 -0.27 14.46
CA PHE A 163 -3.45 -0.02 13.03
C PHE A 163 -4.15 -1.13 12.23
N SER A 164 -4.11 -2.36 12.71
CA SER A 164 -4.86 -3.51 12.19
C SER A 164 -4.84 -4.67 13.19
N LYS A 165 -5.84 -5.52 13.11
CA LYS A 165 -5.91 -6.80 13.86
C LYS A 165 -5.16 -7.91 13.12
N ALA A 166 -5.24 -7.88 11.80
CA ALA A 166 -4.56 -8.79 10.91
C ALA A 166 -4.09 -8.06 9.66
N HIS A 167 -3.00 -8.56 9.10
CA HIS A 167 -2.39 -8.03 7.88
C HIS A 167 -1.62 -9.13 7.19
N TYR A 168 -1.79 -9.27 5.89
CA TYR A 168 -0.99 -10.18 5.07
C TYR A 168 -0.68 -9.60 3.71
N GLU A 169 0.38 -10.09 3.11
CA GLU A 169 0.96 -9.62 1.87
C GLU A 169 1.34 -10.77 0.95
N GLN A 170 1.43 -10.49 -0.35
CA GLN A 170 1.85 -11.46 -1.35
C GLN A 170 2.43 -10.75 -2.57
N HIS A 171 3.57 -11.22 -3.06
CA HIS A 171 4.06 -10.82 -4.39
C HIS A 171 3.16 -11.39 -5.48
N THR A 172 2.91 -10.57 -6.50
CA THR A 172 1.92 -10.86 -7.55
C THR A 172 2.44 -10.51 -8.93
N ALA A 173 1.84 -11.15 -9.94
CA ALA A 173 1.87 -10.71 -11.32
C ALA A 173 0.50 -10.15 -11.72
N GLY A 174 0.46 -9.10 -12.51
CA GLY A 174 -0.77 -8.47 -12.97
C GLY A 174 -0.83 -8.34 -14.48
N LYS A 175 -1.94 -8.80 -15.09
CA LYS A 175 -2.19 -8.68 -16.52
C LYS A 175 -3.54 -8.07 -16.80
N GLY A 176 -3.57 -7.11 -17.72
CA GLY A 176 -4.83 -6.46 -18.05
C GLY A 176 -4.72 -5.24 -18.94
N THR A 177 -5.64 -4.32 -18.76
CA THR A 177 -5.68 -3.08 -19.51
C THR A 177 -6.00 -1.89 -18.62
N ILE A 178 -5.38 -0.75 -18.96
CA ILE A 178 -5.71 0.56 -18.40
C ILE A 178 -6.05 1.47 -19.57
N ASN A 179 -7.17 2.18 -19.47
CA ASN A 179 -7.58 3.21 -20.43
C ASN A 179 -7.78 4.52 -19.69
N ILE A 180 -7.09 5.58 -20.12
CA ILE A 180 -7.19 6.94 -19.56
C ILE A 180 -7.38 7.91 -20.70
N ALA A 181 -8.45 8.71 -20.68
CA ALA A 181 -8.76 9.73 -21.67
C ALA A 181 -8.85 9.19 -23.12
N GLY A 182 -9.04 7.87 -23.32
CA GLY A 182 -9.07 7.22 -24.62
C GLY A 182 -7.77 6.50 -24.99
N ASP A 183 -6.66 6.83 -24.35
CA ASP A 183 -5.41 6.10 -24.52
C ASP A 183 -5.46 4.77 -23.80
N LYS A 184 -5.12 3.69 -24.48
CA LYS A 184 -5.20 2.34 -23.96
C LYS A 184 -3.83 1.68 -23.89
N TRP A 185 -3.51 1.18 -22.68
CA TRP A 185 -2.31 0.38 -22.41
C TRP A 185 -2.71 -1.04 -22.01
N THR A 186 -2.00 -2.01 -22.53
CA THR A 186 -1.93 -3.33 -21.93
C THR A 186 -0.91 -3.29 -20.81
N VAL A 187 -1.22 -3.93 -19.69
CA VAL A 187 -0.32 -4.09 -18.54
C VAL A 187 0.06 -5.55 -18.43
N ASP A 188 1.35 -5.82 -18.33
CA ASP A 188 1.93 -7.11 -17.98
C ASP A 188 3.10 -6.82 -17.02
N GLY A 189 2.83 -6.91 -15.74
CA GLY A 189 3.74 -6.39 -14.73
C GLY A 189 3.75 -7.21 -13.45
N LEU A 190 4.61 -6.78 -12.54
CA LEU A 190 4.76 -7.36 -11.21
C LEU A 190 4.31 -6.36 -10.15
N GLY A 191 3.92 -6.89 -8.99
CA GLY A 191 3.47 -6.06 -7.89
C GLY A 191 3.45 -6.79 -6.57
N LEU A 192 2.84 -6.15 -5.61
CA LEU A 192 2.54 -6.71 -4.30
C LEU A 192 1.09 -6.34 -3.95
N ARG A 193 0.43 -7.21 -3.26
CA ARG A 193 -0.87 -6.95 -2.65
C ARG A 193 -0.84 -7.08 -1.16
N ASP A 194 -1.68 -6.33 -0.49
CA ASP A 194 -1.97 -6.52 0.92
C ASP A 194 -3.46 -6.62 1.20
N LYS A 195 -3.79 -7.23 2.33
CA LYS A 195 -5.10 -7.17 2.94
C LYS A 195 -4.96 -7.02 4.45
N SER A 196 -5.83 -6.20 5.02
CA SER A 196 -5.87 -6.02 6.48
C SER A 196 -7.29 -5.81 6.96
N TRP A 197 -7.56 -6.19 8.22
CA TRP A 197 -8.83 -5.93 8.89
C TRP A 197 -8.66 -5.66 10.38
N GLY A 198 -9.68 -5.03 10.94
CA GLY A 198 -9.75 -4.63 12.34
C GLY A 198 -9.73 -3.12 12.52
N PRO A 199 -9.66 -2.63 13.77
CA PRO A 199 -9.61 -1.21 14.06
C PRO A 199 -8.45 -0.52 13.35
N ARG A 200 -8.70 0.65 12.74
CA ARG A 200 -7.70 1.44 12.03
C ARG A 200 -7.63 2.85 12.55
N TYR A 201 -6.50 3.18 13.18
CA TYR A 201 -6.17 4.52 13.63
C TYR A 201 -4.86 4.98 12.98
N TRP A 202 -4.94 5.93 12.05
CA TRP A 202 -3.79 6.37 11.26
C TRP A 202 -2.66 6.99 12.10
N GLN A 203 -3.01 7.60 13.23
CA GLN A 203 -2.05 8.22 14.13
C GLN A 203 -1.43 7.23 15.13
N ALA A 204 -1.77 5.95 15.06
CA ALA A 204 -1.13 4.90 15.85
C ALA A 204 0.34 4.65 15.44
N ILE A 205 0.74 5.17 14.30
CA ILE A 205 2.09 5.07 13.75
C ILE A 205 2.65 6.48 13.61
N GLU A 206 3.83 6.72 14.17
CA GLU A 206 4.54 8.00 14.04
C GLU A 206 5.14 8.15 12.65
N TRP A 207 5.81 7.10 12.15
CA TRP A 207 6.27 7.01 10.78
C TRP A 207 6.49 5.56 10.36
N TYR A 208 6.44 5.31 9.06
CA TYR A 208 6.92 4.06 8.46
C TYR A 208 7.57 4.27 7.10
N ARG A 209 8.37 3.27 6.72
CA ARG A 209 8.93 3.12 5.38
C ARG A 209 8.54 1.73 4.89
N TRP A 210 7.78 1.68 3.82
CA TRP A 210 7.33 0.44 3.18
C TRP A 210 7.76 0.44 1.73
N LEU A 211 8.60 -0.54 1.37
CA LEU A 211 9.12 -0.70 0.01
C LEU A 211 8.60 -2.01 -0.54
N THR A 212 7.90 -1.99 -1.67
CA THR A 212 7.50 -3.17 -2.41
C THR A 212 8.30 -3.24 -3.69
N ILE A 213 9.12 -4.25 -3.84
CA ILE A 213 10.17 -4.32 -4.86
C ILE A 213 10.01 -5.59 -5.65
N ASN A 214 9.91 -5.47 -6.98
CA ASN A 214 9.83 -6.59 -7.88
C ASN A 214 10.96 -6.47 -8.90
N ILE A 215 12.00 -7.28 -8.75
CA ILE A 215 13.11 -7.32 -9.70
C ILE A 215 12.71 -8.15 -10.91
N ASN A 216 12.20 -9.36 -10.67
CA ASN A 216 11.63 -10.25 -11.68
C ASN A 216 10.68 -11.26 -11.00
N ASN A 217 10.25 -12.31 -11.70
CA ASN A 217 9.34 -13.34 -11.15
C ASN A 217 9.97 -14.18 -10.02
N GLU A 218 11.28 -14.17 -9.88
CA GLU A 218 12.05 -15.03 -8.96
C GLU A 218 12.58 -14.23 -7.77
N ILE A 219 12.84 -12.93 -7.96
CA ILE A 219 13.44 -12.04 -6.95
C ILE A 219 12.54 -10.83 -6.71
N GLY A 220 12.13 -10.67 -5.48
CA GLY A 220 11.40 -9.52 -4.99
C GLY A 220 11.67 -9.27 -3.51
N PHE A 221 11.35 -8.07 -3.04
CA PHE A 221 11.56 -7.69 -1.64
C PHE A 221 10.33 -6.92 -1.14
N MET A 222 10.03 -7.07 0.13
CA MET A 222 9.22 -6.13 0.86
C MET A 222 9.96 -5.74 2.13
N PHE A 223 10.29 -4.45 2.25
CA PHE A 223 10.88 -3.88 3.46
C PHE A 223 9.82 -3.14 4.25
N SER A 224 9.83 -3.32 5.54
CA SER A 224 8.94 -2.61 6.45
C SER A 224 9.72 -2.13 7.67
N ILE A 225 9.79 -0.81 7.85
CA ILE A 225 10.27 -0.18 9.08
C ILE A 225 9.10 0.63 9.64
N VAL A 226 8.66 0.29 10.83
CA VAL A 226 7.50 0.94 11.47
C VAL A 226 7.90 1.44 12.84
N HIS A 227 7.70 2.72 13.08
CA HIS A 227 7.93 3.38 14.36
C HIS A 227 6.61 3.86 14.95
N GLN A 228 6.24 3.37 16.11
CA GLN A 228 4.97 3.70 16.79
C GLN A 228 5.14 4.64 17.96
N SER A 229 6.31 4.60 18.63
CA SER A 229 6.68 5.46 19.76
C SER A 229 8.16 5.24 20.10
N GLU A 230 8.71 6.04 20.98
CA GLU A 230 10.05 5.79 21.56
C GLU A 230 10.15 4.34 22.05
N ASN A 231 11.09 3.57 21.56
CA ASN A 231 11.34 2.15 21.85
C ASN A 231 10.42 1.10 21.17
N SER A 232 9.62 1.47 20.19
CA SER A 232 8.76 0.52 19.46
C SER A 232 9.03 0.45 17.96
N GLU A 233 10.26 0.66 17.54
CA GLU A 233 10.63 0.48 16.13
C GLU A 233 10.73 -1.02 15.78
N ARG A 234 10.05 -1.41 14.72
CA ARG A 234 10.10 -2.75 14.14
C ARG A 234 10.67 -2.66 12.74
N ARG A 235 11.66 -3.51 12.47
CA ARG A 235 12.31 -3.63 11.17
C ARG A 235 12.17 -5.05 10.69
N GLY A 236 11.84 -5.24 9.43
CA GLY A 236 11.68 -6.57 8.85
C GLY A 236 11.10 -6.55 7.46
N GLY A 237 10.52 -7.67 7.09
CA GLY A 237 9.93 -7.90 5.78
C GLY A 237 10.29 -9.27 5.24
N ILE A 238 10.30 -9.39 3.93
CA ILE A 238 10.54 -10.64 3.19
C ILE A 238 11.38 -10.42 1.96
N VAL A 239 12.13 -11.44 1.61
CA VAL A 239 12.77 -11.61 0.31
C VAL A 239 12.08 -12.76 -0.41
N LEU A 240 11.49 -12.49 -1.57
CA LEU A 240 11.08 -13.55 -2.50
C LEU A 240 12.31 -14.05 -3.24
N LYS A 241 12.58 -15.36 -3.17
CA LYS A 241 13.67 -16.02 -3.87
C LYS A 241 13.19 -17.39 -4.34
N ASP A 242 13.14 -17.58 -5.65
CA ASP A 242 12.73 -18.85 -6.28
C ASP A 242 11.38 -19.40 -5.75
N GLY A 243 10.37 -18.51 -5.63
CA GLY A 243 9.02 -18.86 -5.19
C GLY A 243 8.87 -19.13 -3.70
N ARG A 244 9.88 -18.79 -2.88
CA ARG A 244 9.88 -18.93 -1.41
C ARG A 244 10.17 -17.60 -0.75
N TYR A 245 9.76 -17.46 0.51
CA TYR A 245 10.11 -16.30 1.32
C TYR A 245 11.22 -16.62 2.30
N GLU A 246 12.22 -15.74 2.31
CA GLU A 246 13.16 -15.57 3.41
C GLU A 246 12.69 -14.40 4.28
N THR A 247 12.67 -14.58 5.59
CA THR A 247 12.27 -13.49 6.50
C THR A 247 13.43 -12.54 6.74
N ILE A 248 13.23 -11.27 6.52
CA ILE A 248 14.19 -10.21 6.88
C ILE A 248 14.19 -10.08 8.40
N LYS A 249 15.34 -10.27 9.03
CA LYS A 249 15.56 -10.17 10.48
C LYS A 249 15.90 -8.76 10.92
N ASP A 250 16.60 -8.03 10.06
CA ASP A 250 16.92 -6.62 10.24
C ASP A 250 17.04 -5.95 8.88
N CYS A 251 16.70 -4.68 8.82
CA CYS A 251 16.87 -3.88 7.61
C CYS A 251 17.15 -2.41 7.95
N LYS A 252 17.73 -1.73 6.97
CA LYS A 252 18.04 -0.31 7.03
C LYS A 252 17.70 0.33 5.70
N ILE A 253 17.20 1.56 5.73
CA ILE A 253 16.98 2.39 4.54
C ILE A 253 17.66 3.73 4.78
N GLU A 254 18.56 4.12 3.89
CA GLU A 254 19.16 5.46 3.85
C GLU A 254 18.60 6.20 2.65
N THR A 255 17.90 7.30 2.92
CA THR A 255 17.18 8.07 1.92
C THR A 255 17.84 9.42 1.69
N GLU A 256 18.02 9.78 0.42
CA GLU A 256 18.28 11.13 -0.03
C GLU A 256 16.95 11.80 -0.39
N TYR A 257 16.71 12.96 0.18
CA TYR A 257 15.48 13.72 -0.03
C TYR A 257 15.71 14.88 -1.02
N ASP A 258 14.64 15.29 -1.70
CA ASP A 258 14.64 16.53 -2.47
C ASP A 258 14.46 17.76 -1.54
N GLU A 259 14.45 18.96 -2.13
CA GLU A 259 14.28 20.22 -1.41
C GLU A 259 12.94 20.37 -0.65
N ASP A 260 11.93 19.59 -1.03
CA ASP A 260 10.61 19.54 -0.38
C ASP A 260 10.49 18.38 0.63
N ASN A 261 11.58 17.71 0.97
CA ASN A 261 11.65 16.51 1.80
C ASN A 261 10.82 15.33 1.27
N PHE A 262 10.81 15.12 -0.04
CA PHE A 262 10.31 13.89 -0.65
C PHE A 262 11.48 12.95 -0.98
N GLN A 263 11.26 11.64 -0.79
CA GLN A 263 12.24 10.63 -1.15
C GLN A 263 12.60 10.72 -2.64
N LYS A 264 13.89 10.77 -2.93
CA LYS A 264 14.44 10.88 -4.29
C LYS A 264 15.20 9.62 -4.69
N THR A 265 16.22 9.30 -3.93
CA THR A 265 16.99 8.07 -4.05
C THR A 265 17.19 7.46 -2.68
N PHE A 266 17.41 6.16 -2.63
CA PHE A 266 17.74 5.50 -1.38
C PHE A 266 18.48 4.20 -1.62
N THR A 267 19.18 3.74 -0.58
CA THR A 267 19.71 2.38 -0.51
C THR A 267 19.06 1.66 0.66
N ALA A 268 18.56 0.45 0.39
CA ALA A 268 17.98 -0.43 1.38
C ALA A 268 18.84 -1.67 1.56
N TRP A 269 19.14 -2.02 2.80
CA TRP A 269 19.85 -3.25 3.17
C TRP A 269 18.95 -4.15 3.97
N ALA A 270 19.00 -5.44 3.68
CA ALA A 270 18.31 -6.46 4.43
C ALA A 270 19.26 -7.56 4.85
N LYS A 271 18.96 -8.14 6.02
CA LYS A 271 19.64 -9.32 6.53
C LYS A 271 18.60 -10.40 6.84
N THR A 272 18.80 -11.58 6.25
CA THR A 272 18.05 -12.79 6.57
C THR A 272 18.90 -13.71 7.48
N ASP A 273 18.48 -14.94 7.69
CA ASP A 273 19.29 -15.91 8.42
C ASP A 273 20.54 -16.34 7.62
N ASP A 274 20.44 -16.34 6.28
CA ASP A 274 21.44 -16.92 5.38
C ASP A 274 22.19 -15.87 4.56
N ASP A 275 21.53 -14.76 4.17
CA ASP A 275 22.05 -13.81 3.18
C ASP A 275 21.92 -12.34 3.63
N GLU A 276 22.70 -11.47 3.00
CA GLU A 276 22.60 -10.01 3.09
C GLU A 276 22.34 -9.43 1.70
N TYR A 277 21.45 -8.43 1.62
CA TYR A 277 20.99 -7.85 0.38
C TYR A 277 21.17 -6.34 0.39
N GLU A 278 21.56 -5.76 -0.74
CA GLU A 278 21.58 -4.32 -0.99
C GLU A 278 20.74 -4.01 -2.22
N VAL A 279 19.74 -3.15 -2.07
CA VAL A 279 18.88 -2.71 -3.17
C VAL A 279 18.91 -1.20 -3.24
N LYS A 280 19.12 -0.63 -4.43
CA LYS A 280 19.07 0.81 -4.68
C LYS A 280 17.75 1.20 -5.32
N GLY A 281 17.16 2.30 -4.86
CA GLY A 281 15.92 2.85 -5.38
C GLY A 281 16.10 4.25 -5.92
N GLN A 282 15.47 4.52 -7.08
CA GLN A 282 15.31 5.84 -7.65
C GLN A 282 13.83 6.12 -7.90
N VAL A 283 13.28 7.10 -7.21
CA VAL A 283 11.87 7.49 -7.38
C VAL A 283 11.71 8.20 -8.72
N LEU A 284 10.83 7.66 -9.57
CA LEU A 284 10.56 8.20 -10.90
C LEU A 284 9.42 9.21 -10.90
N SER A 285 8.37 8.91 -10.16
CA SER A 285 7.20 9.76 -10.02
C SER A 285 6.58 9.53 -8.63
N LEU A 286 6.15 10.61 -7.97
CA LEU A 286 5.67 10.57 -6.59
C LEU A 286 4.44 11.44 -6.44
N ILE A 287 3.43 10.91 -5.74
CA ILE A 287 2.26 11.68 -5.32
C ILE A 287 2.27 11.89 -3.79
N PRO A 288 2.20 13.14 -3.31
CA PRO A 288 2.03 13.42 -1.89
C PRO A 288 0.56 13.36 -1.53
N LEU A 289 0.24 12.58 -0.49
CA LEU A 289 -1.08 12.47 0.08
C LEU A 289 -1.06 12.91 1.53
N ARG A 290 -2.23 13.20 2.08
CA ARG A 290 -2.36 13.55 3.50
C ARG A 290 -3.69 13.07 4.08
N ASN A 291 -3.63 12.61 5.32
CA ASN A 291 -4.77 12.44 6.20
C ASN A 291 -4.79 13.60 7.21
N ARG A 292 -5.96 14.16 7.47
CA ARG A 292 -6.16 15.18 8.50
C ARG A 292 -7.22 14.75 9.47
N ARG A 293 -6.96 14.92 10.75
CA ARG A 293 -7.91 14.72 11.83
C ARG A 293 -7.87 15.91 12.79
N THR A 294 -9.01 16.26 13.33
CA THR A 294 -9.08 17.21 14.44
C THR A 294 -9.43 16.43 15.70
N THR A 295 -8.64 16.60 16.74
CA THR A 295 -8.90 16.02 18.05
C THR A 295 -10.09 16.70 18.74
N PRO A 296 -10.71 16.12 19.76
CA PRO A 296 -11.81 16.75 20.49
C PRO A 296 -11.47 18.10 21.12
N ASP A 297 -10.22 18.32 21.49
CA ASP A 297 -9.69 19.58 22.03
C ASP A 297 -9.25 20.59 20.95
N GLY A 298 -9.46 20.24 19.66
CA GLY A 298 -9.28 21.15 18.53
C GLY A 298 -7.87 21.12 17.90
N GLU A 299 -6.99 20.23 18.33
CA GLU A 299 -5.67 20.06 17.71
C GLU A 299 -5.82 19.45 16.30
N SER A 300 -5.08 19.98 15.34
CA SER A 300 -5.04 19.45 13.97
C SER A 300 -3.89 18.48 13.77
N LEU A 301 -4.20 17.21 13.67
CA LEU A 301 -3.24 16.16 13.36
C LEU A 301 -3.14 15.97 11.85
N VAL A 302 -1.92 15.92 11.34
CA VAL A 302 -1.64 15.71 9.92
C VAL A 302 -0.70 14.54 9.76
N THR A 303 -1.14 13.56 8.98
CA THR A 303 -0.30 12.46 8.51
C THR A 303 0.01 12.69 7.04
N ARG A 304 1.29 12.78 6.68
CA ARG A 304 1.77 12.82 5.30
C ARG A 304 2.03 11.39 4.82
N ILE A 305 1.57 11.07 3.63
CA ILE A 305 1.86 9.80 2.95
C ILE A 305 2.42 10.15 1.57
N THR A 306 3.54 9.57 1.21
CA THR A 306 4.14 9.78 -0.11
C THR A 306 4.27 8.44 -0.81
N GLU A 307 3.62 8.36 -1.99
CA GLU A 307 3.56 7.15 -2.81
C GLU A 307 4.42 7.35 -4.03
N GLY A 308 5.55 6.65 -4.10
CA GLY A 308 6.54 6.81 -5.16
C GLY A 308 6.67 5.56 -6.03
N MET A 309 6.31 5.66 -7.34
CA MET A 309 6.76 4.67 -8.32
C MET A 309 8.28 4.75 -8.41
N THR A 310 8.93 3.64 -8.13
CA THR A 310 10.38 3.56 -7.94
C THR A 310 11.00 2.52 -8.85
N GLU A 311 12.08 2.91 -9.51
CA GLU A 311 12.99 2.00 -10.20
C GLU A 311 13.99 1.46 -9.18
N TYR A 312 14.11 0.14 -9.11
CA TYR A 312 15.00 -0.54 -8.19
C TYR A 312 16.10 -1.26 -8.94
N THR A 313 17.29 -1.28 -8.37
CA THR A 313 18.44 -2.03 -8.89
C THR A 313 18.95 -2.99 -7.84
N TYR A 314 18.99 -4.27 -8.18
CA TYR A 314 19.60 -5.34 -7.40
C TYR A 314 20.54 -6.15 -8.28
N GLU A 315 21.82 -6.27 -7.90
CA GLU A 315 22.85 -7.00 -8.66
C GLU A 315 22.92 -6.62 -10.16
N GLY A 316 22.66 -5.34 -10.47
CA GLY A 316 22.65 -4.83 -11.84
C GLY A 316 21.37 -5.11 -12.64
N ILE A 317 20.39 -5.80 -12.04
CA ILE A 317 19.09 -6.05 -12.65
C ILE A 317 18.14 -4.95 -12.20
N VAL A 318 17.38 -4.40 -13.14
CA VAL A 318 16.40 -3.34 -12.88
C VAL A 318 15.01 -3.93 -12.72
N GLY A 319 14.33 -3.52 -11.67
CA GLY A 319 12.93 -3.81 -11.39
C GLY A 319 12.15 -2.57 -10.98
N TYR A 320 10.88 -2.73 -10.67
CA TYR A 320 10.00 -1.63 -10.29
C TYR A 320 9.13 -2.00 -9.09
N GLY A 321 8.64 -0.98 -8.44
CA GLY A 321 7.74 -1.14 -7.31
C GLY A 321 7.34 0.19 -6.70
N MET A 322 6.92 0.14 -5.43
CA MET A 322 6.49 1.29 -4.65
C MET A 322 7.48 1.59 -3.55
N SER A 323 7.74 2.87 -3.31
CA SER A 323 8.26 3.38 -2.06
C SER A 323 7.19 4.23 -1.37
N GLU A 324 6.64 3.71 -0.28
CA GLU A 324 5.63 4.41 0.50
C GLU A 324 6.22 4.85 1.83
N TYR A 325 6.17 6.16 2.09
CA TYR A 325 6.63 6.78 3.33
C TYR A 325 5.45 7.44 4.00
N LEU A 326 5.20 7.08 5.25
CA LEU A 326 4.22 7.73 6.11
C LEU A 326 4.94 8.45 7.23
N ASP A 327 4.55 9.69 7.48
CA ASP A 327 5.07 10.50 8.58
C ASP A 327 3.94 11.29 9.24
N GLN A 328 3.91 11.33 10.56
CA GLN A 328 3.20 12.39 11.24
C GLN A 328 3.93 13.71 10.98
N VAL A 329 3.18 14.79 10.93
CA VAL A 329 3.72 16.14 10.68
C VAL A 329 3.62 16.95 11.96
N ILE A 330 4.76 17.29 12.53
CA ILE A 330 4.87 18.12 13.74
C ILE A 330 5.56 19.43 13.34
N ASP A 331 4.99 20.57 13.73
CA ASP A 331 5.50 21.91 13.38
C ASP A 331 5.76 22.09 11.87
N GLY A 332 4.89 21.47 11.05
CA GLY A 332 4.97 21.54 9.59
C GLY A 332 6.04 20.65 8.95
N LYS A 333 6.72 19.81 9.72
CA LYS A 333 7.78 18.90 9.23
C LYS A 333 7.41 17.42 9.44
N PRO A 334 7.72 16.55 8.49
CA PRO A 334 7.64 15.10 8.70
C PRO A 334 8.68 14.68 9.75
N ILE A 335 8.34 13.70 10.59
CA ILE A 335 9.17 13.31 11.74
C ILE A 335 10.07 12.10 11.48
N GLY A 336 9.79 11.31 10.47
CA GLY A 336 10.62 10.15 10.12
C GLY A 336 11.96 10.52 9.48
N PRO A 337 12.98 9.64 9.61
CA PRO A 337 14.33 9.82 9.08
C PRO A 337 14.38 9.71 7.56
#